data_ee7a8712001230b8a0e211294e8006cd
#
_entry.id   ee7a8712001230b8a0e211294e8006cd
#
_cell.length_a   1.000
_cell.length_b   1.000
_cell.length_c   1.000
_cell.angle_alpha   90.00
_cell.angle_beta   90.00
_cell.angle_gamma   90.00
#
_symmetry.space_group_name_H-M   'P 1'
#
loop_
_entity.id
_entity.type
_entity.pdbx_description
1 polymer ?
#
loop_
_entity_poly.entity_id
_entity_poly.type
_entity_poly.pdbx_seq_one_letter_code
_entity_poly.pdbx_strand_id
1 'polypeptide(L)'
;MEIIGRQLRESGKFSDPEITADGKSRACVSLHALKTLWFNTGTLCNLTCDNCYIESSPSNDRLAYLSREDVDGYLREIDSSALPVAEIGITGGEPFMNPDILGILEDCLATGA
;
A
#
# COMPACT_ATOMS: atom_id res chain seq x y z
N MET A 1 12.32 10.92 10.23
CA MET A 1 12.04 9.47 10.34
C MET A 1 12.44 8.90 11.69
N GLU A 2 13.64 9.16 12.19
CA GLU A 2 14.04 8.69 13.53
C GLU A 2 13.18 9.23 14.67
N ILE A 3 12.73 10.49 14.61
CA ILE A 3 11.90 11.13 15.64
C ILE A 3 10.53 10.44 15.78
N ILE A 4 9.89 10.08 14.68
CA ILE A 4 8.59 9.39 14.71
C ILE A 4 8.74 7.97 15.25
N GLY A 5 9.76 7.25 14.83
CA GLY A 5 10.05 5.92 15.34
C GLY A 5 10.42 5.90 16.82
N ARG A 6 11.05 6.98 17.31
CA ARG A 6 11.42 7.12 18.72
C ARG A 6 10.20 7.42 19.59
N GLN A 7 9.32 8.35 19.16
CA GLN A 7 8.07 8.66 19.86
C GLN A 7 7.13 7.47 19.97
N LEU A 8 7.00 6.66 18.90
CA LEU A 8 6.19 5.45 18.89
C LEU A 8 6.73 4.40 19.87
N ARG A 9 8.04 4.27 19.99
CA ARG A 9 8.69 3.38 20.96
C ARG A 9 8.50 3.86 22.39
N GLU A 10 8.63 5.16 22.65
CA GLU A 10 8.43 5.76 23.97
C GLU A 10 6.96 5.64 24.43
N SER A 11 6.01 5.67 23.52
CA SER A 11 4.58 5.52 23.86
C SER A 11 4.13 4.08 24.06
N GLY A 12 4.98 3.08 23.78
CA GLY A 12 4.63 1.67 23.83
C GLY A 12 3.68 1.21 22.72
N LYS A 13 3.19 2.14 21.87
CA LYS A 13 2.31 1.82 20.74
C LYS A 13 3.12 1.16 19.62
N PHE A 14 2.53 0.13 19.02
CA PHE A 14 3.10 -0.60 17.88
C PHE A 14 4.50 -1.20 18.13
N SER A 15 4.89 -1.37 19.39
CA SER A 15 6.17 -1.97 19.76
C SER A 15 6.14 -3.51 19.82
N ASP A 16 4.95 -4.09 20.04
CA ASP A 16 4.72 -5.52 20.14
C ASP A 16 3.68 -5.96 19.10
N PRO A 17 3.95 -6.97 18.28
CA PRO A 17 3.01 -7.45 17.27
C PRO A 17 1.78 -8.17 17.85
N GLU A 18 1.87 -8.68 19.07
CA GLU A 18 0.83 -9.51 19.70
C GLU A 18 0.00 -8.73 20.72
N ILE A 19 0.58 -7.73 21.37
CA ILE A 19 0.00 -7.03 22.51
C ILE A 19 -0.11 -5.53 22.24
N THR A 20 -1.25 -4.95 22.64
CA THR A 20 -1.47 -3.50 22.58
C THR A 20 -0.69 -2.77 23.69
N ALA A 21 -0.57 -1.44 23.59
CA ALA A 21 0.03 -0.62 24.64
C ALA A 21 -0.66 -0.78 26.01
N ASP A 22 -1.94 -1.15 26.01
CA ASP A 22 -2.76 -1.39 27.21
C ASP A 22 -2.63 -2.82 27.76
N GLY A 23 -1.76 -3.64 27.18
CA GLY A 23 -1.54 -5.03 27.60
C GLY A 23 -2.62 -6.02 27.14
N LYS A 24 -3.47 -5.65 26.18
CA LYS A 24 -4.50 -6.54 25.61
C LYS A 24 -3.97 -7.22 24.35
N SER A 25 -4.49 -8.41 24.07
CA SER A 25 -4.20 -9.07 22.80
C SER A 25 -4.68 -8.23 21.63
N ARG A 26 -3.86 -8.14 20.59
CA ARG A 26 -4.25 -7.49 19.35
C ARG A 26 -5.33 -8.29 18.64
N ALA A 27 -6.27 -7.58 18.03
CA ALA A 27 -7.24 -8.21 17.15
C ALA A 27 -6.52 -8.82 15.93
N CYS A 28 -6.85 -10.06 15.64
CA CYS A 28 -6.35 -10.77 14.47
C CYS A 28 -7.50 -11.08 13.54
N VAL A 29 -7.26 -10.88 12.24
CA VAL A 29 -8.20 -11.25 11.19
C VAL A 29 -7.48 -12.18 10.23
N SER A 30 -8.06 -13.37 10.03
CA SER A 30 -7.54 -14.31 9.03
C SER A 30 -7.97 -13.90 7.63
N LEU A 31 -7.06 -14.02 6.68
CA LEU A 31 -7.38 -13.84 5.27
C LEU A 31 -8.16 -15.06 4.77
N HIS A 32 -9.44 -14.89 4.51
CA HIS A 32 -10.30 -15.95 3.98
C HIS A 32 -10.30 -16.01 2.44
N ALA A 33 -10.22 -14.85 1.80
CA ALA A 33 -10.14 -14.72 0.36
C ALA A 33 -9.52 -13.37 -0.02
N LEU A 34 -8.68 -13.37 -1.02
CA LEU A 34 -8.15 -12.15 -1.64
C LEU A 34 -8.86 -11.94 -2.98
N LYS A 35 -9.94 -11.18 -2.97
CA LYS A 35 -10.75 -10.89 -4.17
C LYS A 35 -10.28 -9.65 -4.90
N THR A 36 -9.92 -8.62 -4.15
CA THR A 36 -9.46 -7.33 -4.67
C THR A 36 -8.10 -7.01 -4.09
N LEU A 37 -7.14 -6.72 -4.93
CA LEU A 37 -5.81 -6.24 -4.53
C LEU A 37 -5.67 -4.77 -4.92
N TRP A 38 -5.29 -3.93 -3.97
CA TRP A 38 -5.06 -2.51 -4.19
C TRP A 38 -3.57 -2.19 -4.17
N PHE A 39 -3.11 -1.51 -5.22
CA PHE A 39 -1.76 -0.92 -5.26
C PHE A 39 -1.83 0.59 -5.03
N ASN A 40 -1.12 1.08 -4.02
CA ASN A 40 -0.90 2.50 -3.82
C ASN A 40 0.40 2.91 -4.53
N THR A 41 0.29 3.75 -5.54
CA THR A 41 1.40 4.12 -6.42
C THR A 41 2.28 5.25 -5.90
N GLY A 42 1.91 5.89 -4.81
CA GLY A 42 2.64 6.99 -4.18
C GLY A 42 1.71 8.11 -3.73
N THR A 43 2.27 9.12 -3.07
CA THR A 43 1.51 10.25 -2.51
C THR A 43 1.59 11.53 -3.34
N LEU A 44 2.45 11.59 -4.35
CA LEU A 44 2.51 12.75 -5.24
C LEU A 44 1.25 12.87 -6.10
N CYS A 45 0.74 14.07 -6.23
CA CYS A 45 -0.46 14.39 -6.97
C CYS A 45 -0.34 15.76 -7.62
N ASN A 46 -1.00 15.95 -8.75
CA ASN A 46 -1.09 17.26 -9.41
C ASN A 46 -2.16 18.17 -8.79
N LEU A 47 -2.93 17.67 -7.84
CA LEU A 47 -3.96 18.40 -7.10
C LEU A 47 -3.68 18.40 -5.59
N THR A 48 -4.31 19.36 -4.89
CA THR A 48 -4.30 19.44 -3.43
C THR A 48 -5.75 19.57 -2.95
N CYS A 49 -6.42 18.42 -2.79
CA CYS A 49 -7.80 18.39 -2.34
C CYS A 49 -7.88 18.51 -0.81
N ASP A 50 -8.78 19.32 -0.32
CA ASP A 50 -8.93 19.59 1.13
C ASP A 50 -9.29 18.34 1.94
N ASN A 51 -10.02 17.41 1.33
CA ASN A 51 -10.51 16.18 1.95
C ASN A 51 -9.73 14.92 1.55
N CYS A 52 -8.51 15.07 1.05
CA CYS A 52 -7.68 13.93 0.67
C CYS A 52 -7.18 13.18 1.90
N TYR A 53 -7.55 11.90 2.04
CA TYR A 53 -7.21 11.07 3.21
C TYR A 53 -5.71 10.85 3.42
N ILE A 54 -4.92 10.90 2.35
CA ILE A 54 -3.45 10.77 2.39
C ILE A 54 -2.73 12.11 2.19
N GLU A 55 -3.47 13.20 2.19
CA GLU A 55 -2.94 14.56 2.01
C GLU A 55 -2.06 14.70 0.76
N SER A 56 -2.41 14.03 -0.33
CA SER A 56 -1.66 14.08 -1.58
C SER A 56 -1.54 15.52 -2.10
N SER A 57 -0.38 15.84 -2.64
CA SER A 57 -0.07 17.14 -3.21
C SER A 57 1.13 17.03 -4.15
N PRO A 58 1.46 18.09 -4.91
CA PRO A 58 2.65 18.11 -5.74
C PRO A 58 3.98 17.98 -4.97
N SER A 59 3.97 18.21 -3.65
CA SER A 59 5.14 18.17 -2.79
C SER A 59 5.11 17.03 -1.75
N ASN A 60 4.02 16.25 -1.67
CA ASN A 60 3.93 15.14 -0.74
C ASN A 60 4.60 13.89 -1.31
N ASP A 61 5.81 13.61 -0.85
CA ASP A 61 6.62 12.45 -1.22
C ASP A 61 6.77 11.43 -0.07
N ARG A 62 5.85 11.39 0.88
CA ARG A 62 5.91 10.51 2.05
C ARG A 62 5.97 9.04 1.69
N LEU A 63 5.26 8.62 0.64
CA LEU A 63 5.36 7.28 0.07
C LEU A 63 6.21 7.35 -1.19
N ALA A 64 7.22 6.51 -1.26
CA ALA A 64 7.98 6.30 -2.47
C ALA A 64 7.06 5.80 -3.60
N TYR A 65 7.43 6.07 -4.84
CA TYR A 65 6.74 5.46 -5.96
C TYR A 65 6.88 3.94 -5.93
N LEU A 66 5.75 3.27 -6.10
CA LEU A 66 5.71 1.84 -6.31
C LEU A 66 6.31 1.52 -7.68
N SER A 67 7.33 0.66 -7.73
CA SER A 67 7.97 0.30 -8.99
C SER A 67 7.25 -0.85 -9.70
N ARG A 68 7.46 -0.98 -11.00
CA ARG A 68 7.00 -2.14 -11.77
C ARG A 68 7.51 -3.45 -11.19
N GLU A 69 8.77 -3.47 -10.74
CA GLU A 69 9.39 -4.64 -10.12
C GLU A 69 8.69 -5.06 -8.82
N ASP A 70 8.31 -4.09 -7.98
CA ASP A 70 7.56 -4.35 -6.76
C ASP A 70 6.21 -5.00 -7.07
N VAL A 71 5.48 -4.45 -8.03
CA VAL A 71 4.18 -4.99 -8.49
C VAL A 71 4.34 -6.41 -9.04
N ASP A 72 5.33 -6.65 -9.88
CA ASP A 72 5.62 -7.97 -10.43
C ASP A 72 5.86 -9.01 -9.33
N GLY A 73 6.57 -8.64 -8.27
CA GLY A 73 6.76 -9.49 -7.10
C GLY A 73 5.45 -9.93 -6.45
N TYR A 74 4.52 -9.00 -6.21
CA TYR A 74 3.19 -9.31 -5.67
C TYR A 74 2.34 -10.14 -6.63
N LEU A 75 2.36 -9.86 -7.92
CA LEU A 75 1.61 -10.63 -8.91
C LEU A 75 2.10 -12.07 -9.01
N ARG A 76 3.40 -12.30 -8.92
CA ARG A 76 3.98 -13.65 -8.86
C ARG A 76 3.58 -14.39 -7.60
N GLU A 77 3.53 -13.70 -6.46
CA GLU A 77 3.09 -14.30 -5.19
C GLU A 77 1.64 -14.76 -5.27
N ILE A 78 0.76 -13.94 -5.87
CA ILE A 78 -0.65 -14.28 -6.10
C ILE A 78 -0.76 -15.53 -6.98
N ASP A 79 -0.01 -15.57 -8.07
CA ASP A 79 -0.04 -16.69 -9.02
C ASP A 79 0.48 -17.99 -8.36
N SER A 80 1.62 -17.92 -7.68
CA SER A 80 2.22 -19.08 -7.01
C SER A 80 1.38 -19.61 -5.84
N SER A 81 0.63 -18.73 -5.17
CA SER A 81 -0.26 -19.08 -4.05
C SER A 81 -1.67 -19.45 -4.51
N ALA A 82 -1.96 -19.42 -5.80
CA ALA A 82 -3.27 -19.68 -6.40
C ALA A 82 -4.41 -18.86 -5.74
N LEU A 83 -4.13 -17.61 -5.38
CA LEU A 83 -5.11 -16.71 -4.78
C LEU A 83 -6.10 -16.21 -5.85
N PRO A 84 -7.41 -16.28 -5.57
CA PRO A 84 -8.44 -15.96 -6.56
C PRO A 84 -8.70 -14.44 -6.66
N VAL A 85 -7.68 -13.66 -7.05
CA VAL A 85 -7.84 -12.22 -7.26
C VAL A 85 -8.67 -11.98 -8.51
N ALA A 86 -9.82 -11.35 -8.35
CA ALA A 86 -10.74 -11.03 -9.43
C ALA A 86 -10.64 -9.56 -9.87
N GLU A 87 -10.04 -8.71 -9.07
CA GLU A 87 -9.97 -7.27 -9.31
C GLU A 87 -8.66 -6.70 -8.79
N ILE A 88 -8.02 -5.84 -9.58
CA ILE A 88 -6.87 -5.06 -9.15
C ILE A 88 -7.24 -3.59 -9.19
N GLY A 89 -7.16 -2.93 -8.03
CA GLY A 89 -7.36 -1.51 -7.88
C GLY A 89 -6.03 -0.74 -7.87
N ILE A 90 -6.00 0.40 -8.50
CA ILE A 90 -4.86 1.31 -8.50
C ILE A 90 -5.28 2.59 -7.80
N THR A 91 -4.51 3.01 -6.81
CA THR A 91 -4.77 4.21 -6.04
C THR A 91 -3.46 4.97 -5.79
N GLY A 92 -3.54 6.08 -5.08
CA GLY A 92 -2.41 6.92 -4.74
C GLY A 92 -2.84 8.38 -4.68
N GLY A 93 -1.91 9.29 -4.89
CA GLY A 93 -2.20 10.66 -5.27
C GLY A 93 -2.78 10.68 -6.68
N GLU A 94 -1.93 10.93 -7.67
CA GLU A 94 -2.27 10.73 -9.09
C GLU A 94 -1.42 9.58 -9.64
N PRO A 95 -2.01 8.40 -9.90
CA PRO A 95 -1.25 7.24 -10.36
C PRO A 95 -0.42 7.47 -11.62
N PHE A 96 -0.92 8.31 -12.54
CA PHE A 96 -0.20 8.64 -13.78
C PHE A 96 1.03 9.53 -13.59
N MET A 97 1.27 10.06 -12.39
CA MET A 97 2.54 10.68 -12.03
C MET A 97 3.63 9.65 -11.72
N ASN A 98 3.27 8.41 -11.46
CA ASN A 98 4.24 7.33 -11.25
C ASN A 98 4.90 6.99 -12.60
N PRO A 99 6.24 7.05 -12.70
CA PRO A 99 6.94 6.81 -13.98
C PRO A 99 6.78 5.39 -14.52
N ASP A 100 6.45 4.43 -13.65
CA ASP A 100 6.27 3.02 -14.02
C ASP A 100 4.81 2.65 -14.30
N ILE A 101 3.87 3.60 -14.25
CA ILE A 101 2.43 3.29 -14.27
C ILE A 101 2.01 2.48 -15.50
N LEU A 102 2.54 2.79 -16.68
CA LEU A 102 2.18 2.05 -17.88
C LEU A 102 2.62 0.58 -17.81
N GLY A 103 3.85 0.33 -17.35
CA GLY A 103 4.34 -1.02 -17.13
C GLY A 103 3.56 -1.77 -16.05
N ILE A 104 3.18 -1.08 -14.97
CA ILE A 104 2.34 -1.64 -13.92
C ILE A 104 0.98 -2.05 -14.46
N LEU A 105 0.33 -1.20 -15.26
CA LEU A 105 -0.95 -1.49 -15.88
C LEU A 105 -0.86 -2.67 -16.86
N GLU A 106 0.20 -2.73 -17.68
CA GLU A 106 0.45 -3.87 -18.57
C GLU A 106 0.53 -5.18 -17.80
N ASP A 107 1.31 -5.22 -16.73
CA ASP A 107 1.50 -6.42 -15.91
C ASP A 107 0.19 -6.83 -15.21
N CYS A 108 -0.56 -5.88 -14.68
CA CYS A 108 -1.86 -6.14 -14.08
C CYS A 108 -2.88 -6.68 -15.09
N LEU A 109 -2.96 -6.10 -16.28
CA LEU A 109 -3.86 -6.58 -17.33
C LEU A 109 -3.49 -7.98 -17.83
N ALA A 110 -2.22 -8.34 -17.84
CA ALA A 110 -1.75 -9.65 -18.24
C ALA A 110 -2.23 -10.77 -17.29
N THR A 111 -2.63 -10.45 -16.06
CA THR A 111 -3.16 -11.44 -15.11
C THR A 111 -4.58 -11.89 -15.44
N GLY A 112 -5.33 -11.12 -16.22
CA GLY A 112 -6.74 -11.37 -16.52
C GLY A 112 -7.73 -10.96 -15.43
N ALA A 113 -7.22 -10.30 -14.39
CA ALA A 113 -8.06 -9.76 -13.32
C ALA A 113 -8.70 -8.42 -13.70
#